data_e49bcc315bd85dc0f2f3dd37a741fafe
#
_entry.id   e49bcc315bd85dc0f2f3dd37a741fafe
#
_cell.length_a   1.000
_cell.length_b   1.000
_cell.length_c   1.000
_cell.angle_alpha   90.00
_cell.angle_beta   90.00
_cell.angle_gamma   90.00
#
_symmetry.space_group_name_H-M   'P 1'
#
loop_
_entity.id
_entity.type
_entity.pdbx_description
1 polymer ?
#
loop_
_entity_poly.entity_id
_entity_poly.type
_entity_poly.pdbx_seq_one_letter_code
_entity_poly.pdbx_strand_id
1 'polypeptide(L)'
;AALGLVAVFSVAPFVALATRLGSVSAQGFGRLWTDGGRGIPPLGPAAGRSLAYAVVVALVCTAAALGVGLAAREGRGSRTQGVIALPVGVSAAAVGLGVVLMSLIGPVDLRGSVAAVVLVQAAMALPFAVGVIVPVLTAVPKRLEEAAATLGAGVSQQRRRVVVPLAAAGIAGGAALAAAAALGEFGASTFVVRGDAPTLPTLVGRLLSRQAPEAVATGTLVAAVLGL
;
A
#
# COMPACT_ATOMS: atom_id res chain seq x y z
N ALA A 1 2.47 -18.97 -28.12
CA ALA A 1 1.08 -18.53 -27.92
C ALA A 1 0.86 -17.94 -26.51
N ALA A 2 1.23 -18.60 -25.41
CA ALA A 2 1.00 -18.12 -24.04
C ALA A 2 1.74 -16.81 -23.72
N LEU A 3 3.01 -16.66 -24.06
CA LEU A 3 3.79 -15.42 -23.87
C LEU A 3 3.20 -14.23 -24.63
N GLY A 4 2.65 -14.44 -25.83
CA GLY A 4 1.98 -13.39 -26.61
C GLY A 4 0.68 -12.92 -25.93
N LEU A 5 -0.11 -13.83 -25.38
CA LEU A 5 -1.32 -13.52 -24.63
C LEU A 5 -0.98 -12.71 -23.36
N VAL A 6 0.01 -13.15 -22.60
CA VAL A 6 0.46 -12.42 -21.39
C VAL A 6 0.94 -11.01 -21.76
N ALA A 7 1.74 -10.86 -22.81
CA ALA A 7 2.20 -9.56 -23.29
C ALA A 7 1.04 -8.65 -23.71
N VAL A 8 0.06 -9.17 -24.45
CA VAL A 8 -1.13 -8.40 -24.85
C VAL A 8 -1.95 -7.96 -23.64
N PHE A 9 -2.25 -8.86 -22.70
CA PHE A 9 -3.03 -8.51 -21.50
C PHE A 9 -2.28 -7.54 -20.58
N SER A 10 -0.93 -7.60 -20.53
CA SER A 10 -0.13 -6.68 -19.72
C SER A 10 0.05 -5.31 -20.38
N VAL A 11 0.15 -5.25 -21.71
CA VAL A 11 0.47 -3.99 -22.44
C VAL A 11 -0.79 -3.28 -22.94
N ALA A 12 -1.85 -4.01 -23.30
CA ALA A 12 -3.06 -3.42 -23.87
C ALA A 12 -3.71 -2.33 -22.97
N PRO A 13 -3.80 -2.47 -21.63
CA PRO A 13 -4.30 -1.41 -20.77
C PRO A 13 -3.48 -0.12 -20.87
N PHE A 14 -2.14 -0.24 -20.89
CA PHE A 14 -1.25 0.91 -21.00
C PHE A 14 -1.34 1.60 -22.36
N VAL A 15 -1.50 0.83 -23.44
CA VAL A 15 -1.72 1.38 -24.78
C VAL A 15 -3.07 2.10 -24.84
N ALA A 16 -4.14 1.50 -24.30
CA ALA A 16 -5.45 2.14 -24.22
C ALA A 16 -5.43 3.41 -23.36
N LEU A 17 -4.63 3.43 -22.30
CA LEU A 17 -4.37 4.62 -21.49
C LEU A 17 -3.62 5.68 -22.31
N ALA A 18 -2.55 5.31 -23.00
CA ALA A 18 -1.71 6.22 -23.79
C ALA A 18 -2.50 6.90 -24.93
N THR A 19 -3.39 6.16 -25.61
CA THR A 19 -4.24 6.75 -26.68
C THR A 19 -5.22 7.82 -26.17
N ARG A 20 -5.61 7.77 -24.90
CA ARG A 20 -6.48 8.77 -24.27
C ARG A 20 -5.73 9.99 -23.74
N LEU A 21 -4.41 9.89 -23.52
CA LEU A 21 -3.58 11.00 -23.03
C LEU A 21 -3.56 12.18 -24.02
N GLY A 22 -3.68 11.93 -25.33
CA GLY A 22 -3.73 12.96 -26.36
C GLY A 22 -4.92 13.93 -26.27
N SER A 23 -5.96 13.58 -25.49
CA SER A 23 -7.15 14.43 -25.26
C SER A 23 -7.05 15.28 -23.98
N VAL A 24 -5.96 15.15 -23.20
CA VAL A 24 -5.77 15.92 -21.95
C VAL A 24 -5.19 17.28 -22.25
N SER A 25 -5.94 18.36 -22.00
CA SER A 25 -5.36 19.69 -22.02
C SER A 25 -4.62 19.96 -20.70
N ALA A 26 -3.42 20.56 -20.78
CA ALA A 26 -2.65 20.95 -19.59
C ALA A 26 -3.45 21.89 -18.65
N GLN A 27 -4.28 22.76 -19.24
CA GLN A 27 -5.14 23.64 -18.47
C GLN A 27 -6.28 22.89 -17.76
N GLY A 28 -6.89 21.89 -18.42
CA GLY A 28 -7.92 21.04 -17.81
C GLY A 28 -7.37 20.24 -16.63
N PHE A 29 -6.18 19.65 -16.79
CA PHE A 29 -5.47 18.97 -15.71
C PHE A 29 -5.15 19.91 -14.54
N GLY A 30 -4.62 21.11 -14.82
CA GLY A 30 -4.30 22.10 -13.79
C GLY A 30 -5.52 22.48 -12.95
N ARG A 31 -6.68 22.73 -13.59
CA ARG A 31 -7.95 23.02 -12.87
C ARG A 31 -8.38 21.85 -11.99
N LEU A 32 -8.36 20.62 -12.48
CA LEU A 32 -8.71 19.44 -11.68
C LEU A 32 -7.74 19.21 -10.54
N TRP A 33 -6.46 19.60 -10.71
CA TRP A 33 -5.45 19.48 -9.67
C TRP A 33 -5.69 20.44 -8.50
N THR A 34 -6.01 21.72 -8.79
CA THR A 34 -6.17 22.79 -7.78
C THR A 34 -7.60 22.96 -7.30
N ASP A 35 -8.55 23.01 -8.22
CA ASP A 35 -9.93 23.44 -7.96
C ASP A 35 -10.93 22.28 -7.96
N GLY A 36 -10.52 21.15 -8.55
CA GLY A 36 -11.43 20.03 -8.78
C GLY A 36 -12.41 20.30 -9.92
N GLY A 37 -13.55 19.63 -9.88
CA GLY A 37 -14.62 19.77 -10.89
C GLY A 37 -16.00 19.75 -10.23
N ARG A 38 -17.07 19.86 -11.03
CA ARG A 38 -18.44 19.77 -10.51
C ARG A 38 -18.67 18.48 -9.72
N GLY A 39 -18.64 18.59 -8.36
CA GLY A 39 -18.76 17.45 -7.44
C GLY A 39 -17.57 16.49 -7.44
N ILE A 40 -16.40 16.96 -7.85
CA ILE A 40 -15.12 16.22 -7.81
C ILE A 40 -14.16 17.03 -6.94
N PRO A 41 -13.67 16.45 -5.82
CA PRO A 41 -12.64 17.10 -5.02
C PRO A 41 -11.34 17.31 -5.81
N PRO A 42 -10.50 18.30 -5.43
CA PRO A 42 -9.22 18.54 -6.07
C PRO A 42 -8.29 17.33 -5.97
N LEU A 43 -7.55 17.05 -7.04
CA LEU A 43 -6.58 15.93 -7.10
C LEU A 43 -5.38 16.16 -6.18
N GLY A 44 -4.87 17.40 -6.06
CA GLY A 44 -3.71 17.72 -5.24
C GLY A 44 -3.88 17.33 -3.78
N PRO A 45 -4.92 17.77 -3.06
CA PRO A 45 -5.22 17.33 -1.70
C PRO A 45 -5.44 15.81 -1.57
N ALA A 46 -6.05 15.15 -2.58
CA ALA A 46 -6.22 13.70 -2.58
C ALA A 46 -4.87 12.98 -2.69
N ALA A 47 -3.96 13.47 -3.53
CA ALA A 47 -2.60 12.96 -3.66
C ALA A 47 -1.82 13.11 -2.34
N GLY A 48 -1.90 14.29 -1.72
CA GLY A 48 -1.27 14.53 -0.42
C GLY A 48 -1.78 13.59 0.68
N ARG A 49 -3.08 13.34 0.74
CA ARG A 49 -3.68 12.37 1.68
C ARG A 49 -3.20 10.95 1.40
N SER A 50 -3.21 10.52 0.13
CA SER A 50 -2.73 9.18 -0.24
C SER A 50 -1.26 8.98 0.14
N LEU A 51 -0.42 9.98 -0.08
CA LEU A 51 1.00 9.91 0.31
C LEU A 51 1.15 9.83 1.83
N ALA A 52 0.40 10.64 2.59
CA ALA A 52 0.43 10.60 4.04
C ALA A 52 -0.01 9.22 4.57
N TYR A 53 -1.09 8.65 4.03
CA TYR A 53 -1.55 7.31 4.41
C TYR A 53 -0.51 6.24 4.03
N ALA A 54 0.07 6.31 2.85
CA ALA A 54 1.11 5.37 2.42
C ALA A 54 2.34 5.38 3.35
N VAL A 55 2.77 6.56 3.80
CA VAL A 55 3.86 6.68 4.78
C VAL A 55 3.47 6.03 6.11
N VAL A 56 2.29 6.33 6.64
CA VAL A 56 1.82 5.74 7.90
C VAL A 56 1.70 4.21 7.78
N VAL A 57 1.10 3.72 6.69
CA VAL A 57 0.96 2.28 6.41
C VAL A 57 2.33 1.61 6.28
N ALA A 58 3.27 2.22 5.56
CA ALA A 58 4.63 1.70 5.43
C ALA A 58 5.33 1.59 6.79
N LEU A 59 5.19 2.59 7.65
CA LEU A 59 5.76 2.56 9.00
C LEU A 59 5.13 1.45 9.85
N VAL A 60 3.80 1.34 9.85
CA VAL A 60 3.06 0.31 10.60
C VAL A 60 3.44 -1.09 10.11
N CYS A 61 3.41 -1.32 8.79
CA CYS A 61 3.75 -2.62 8.20
C CYS A 61 5.22 -2.98 8.43
N THR A 62 6.13 -2.01 8.32
CA THR A 62 7.56 -2.24 8.59
C THR A 62 7.79 -2.60 10.05
N ALA A 63 7.17 -1.89 10.99
CA ALA A 63 7.30 -2.20 12.42
C ALA A 63 6.75 -3.60 12.73
N ALA A 64 5.60 -3.97 12.18
CA ALA A 64 5.02 -5.29 12.33
C ALA A 64 5.92 -6.38 11.71
N ALA A 65 6.41 -6.16 10.48
CA ALA A 65 7.30 -7.11 9.80
C ALA A 65 8.65 -7.28 10.52
N LEU A 66 9.20 -6.21 11.09
CA LEU A 66 10.38 -6.28 11.97
C LEU A 66 10.10 -7.14 13.20
N GLY A 67 8.98 -6.93 13.88
CA GLY A 67 8.57 -7.74 15.03
C GLY A 67 8.47 -9.22 14.68
N VAL A 68 7.81 -9.56 13.57
CA VAL A 68 7.68 -10.94 13.08
C VAL A 68 9.04 -11.53 12.69
N GLY A 69 9.88 -10.79 11.98
CA GLY A 69 11.19 -11.24 11.55
C GLY A 69 12.14 -11.50 12.72
N LEU A 70 12.14 -10.62 13.72
CA LEU A 70 12.93 -10.84 14.95
C LEU A 70 12.39 -12.04 15.75
N ALA A 71 11.09 -12.23 15.85
CA ALA A 71 10.50 -13.43 16.48
C ALA A 71 10.80 -14.71 15.69
N ALA A 72 10.83 -14.64 14.37
CA ALA A 72 11.20 -15.78 13.51
C ALA A 72 12.65 -16.22 13.74
N ARG A 73 13.57 -15.28 13.98
CA ARG A 73 14.97 -15.59 14.35
C ARG A 73 15.08 -16.41 15.66
N GLU A 74 14.11 -16.23 16.56
CA GLU A 74 14.02 -16.98 17.83
C GLU A 74 13.24 -18.31 17.69
N GLY A 75 12.85 -18.69 16.47
CA GLY A 75 12.08 -19.92 16.23
C GLY A 75 10.58 -19.80 16.47
N ARG A 76 10.05 -18.61 16.74
CA ARG A 76 8.63 -18.37 17.07
C ARG A 76 7.78 -17.87 15.88
N GLY A 77 8.38 -17.72 14.70
CA GLY A 77 7.77 -16.93 13.61
C GLY A 77 6.85 -17.68 12.64
N SER A 78 6.87 -19.03 12.57
CA SER A 78 6.21 -19.78 11.49
C SER A 78 4.68 -19.62 11.47
N ARG A 79 4.03 -19.71 12.62
CA ARG A 79 2.55 -19.55 12.73
C ARG A 79 2.11 -18.12 12.42
N THR A 80 2.86 -17.14 12.92
CA THR A 80 2.57 -15.71 12.72
C THR A 80 2.67 -15.32 11.24
N GLN A 81 3.64 -15.86 10.50
CA GLN A 81 3.76 -15.63 9.05
C GLN A 81 2.56 -16.17 8.29
N GLY A 82 2.06 -17.36 8.63
CA GLY A 82 0.87 -17.94 8.01
C GLY A 82 -0.38 -17.07 8.21
N VAL A 83 -0.60 -16.55 9.41
CA VAL A 83 -1.74 -15.66 9.70
C VAL A 83 -1.64 -14.34 8.93
N ILE A 84 -0.44 -13.75 8.83
CA ILE A 84 -0.23 -12.49 8.11
C ILE A 84 -0.41 -12.64 6.59
N ALA A 85 -0.20 -13.84 6.06
CA ALA A 85 -0.43 -14.12 4.64
C ALA A 85 -1.92 -14.30 4.28
N LEU A 86 -2.82 -14.49 5.24
CA LEU A 86 -4.26 -14.69 4.99
C LEU A 86 -4.90 -13.59 4.12
N PRO A 87 -4.63 -12.29 4.30
CA PRO A 87 -5.24 -11.24 3.48
C PRO A 87 -4.92 -11.34 1.99
N VAL A 88 -3.82 -12.00 1.60
CA VAL A 88 -3.48 -12.20 0.17
C VAL A 88 -4.53 -13.04 -0.56
N GLY A 89 -5.19 -13.97 0.15
CA GLY A 89 -6.26 -14.80 -0.39
C GLY A 89 -7.66 -14.19 -0.30
N VAL A 90 -7.80 -13.01 0.34
CA VAL A 90 -9.09 -12.37 0.56
C VAL A 90 -9.25 -11.19 -0.39
N SER A 91 -10.44 -11.01 -0.96
CA SER A 91 -10.74 -9.84 -1.78
C SER A 91 -10.60 -8.54 -0.96
N ALA A 92 -9.90 -7.55 -1.51
CA ALA A 92 -9.77 -6.23 -0.90
C ALA A 92 -11.14 -5.60 -0.58
N ALA A 93 -12.11 -5.78 -1.48
CA ALA A 93 -13.50 -5.34 -1.27
C ALA A 93 -14.14 -6.00 -0.04
N ALA A 94 -13.89 -7.30 0.17
CA ALA A 94 -14.40 -8.01 1.35
C ALA A 94 -13.80 -7.48 2.65
N VAL A 95 -12.51 -7.12 2.66
CA VAL A 95 -11.86 -6.49 3.82
C VAL A 95 -12.48 -5.13 4.11
N GLY A 96 -12.65 -4.28 3.10
CA GLY A 96 -13.27 -2.96 3.26
C GLY A 96 -14.72 -3.06 3.74
N LEU A 97 -15.52 -3.95 3.14
CA LEU A 97 -16.89 -4.19 3.58
C LEU A 97 -16.95 -4.75 5.00
N GLY A 98 -16.03 -5.63 5.39
CA GLY A 98 -15.91 -6.15 6.76
C GLY A 98 -15.73 -5.04 7.79
N VAL A 99 -14.87 -4.06 7.51
CA VAL A 99 -14.69 -2.89 8.39
C VAL A 99 -15.96 -2.05 8.49
N VAL A 100 -16.69 -1.87 7.39
CA VAL A 100 -18.00 -1.19 7.41
C VAL A 100 -19.02 -1.96 8.27
N LEU A 101 -19.12 -3.26 8.07
CA LEU A 101 -20.05 -4.10 8.86
C LEU A 101 -19.69 -4.08 10.35
N MET A 102 -18.42 -4.20 10.69
CA MET A 102 -17.95 -4.08 12.08
C MET A 102 -18.31 -2.71 12.69
N SER A 103 -18.24 -1.64 11.90
CA SER A 103 -18.63 -0.30 12.35
C SER A 103 -20.15 -0.16 12.55
N LEU A 104 -20.96 -0.94 11.85
CA LEU A 104 -22.42 -0.91 11.97
C LEU A 104 -22.92 -1.68 13.20
N ILE A 105 -22.26 -2.77 13.57
CA ILE A 105 -22.69 -3.66 14.67
C ILE A 105 -21.84 -3.47 15.94
N GLY A 106 -20.66 -2.85 15.79
CA GLY A 106 -19.72 -2.63 16.90
C GLY A 106 -19.98 -1.31 17.64
N PRO A 107 -19.30 -1.11 18.79
CA PRO A 107 -19.46 0.09 19.61
C PRO A 107 -18.78 1.34 19.02
N VAL A 108 -17.92 1.17 18.01
CA VAL A 108 -17.12 2.26 17.41
C VAL A 108 -17.43 2.37 15.92
N ASP A 109 -17.90 3.53 15.49
CA ASP A 109 -18.08 3.83 14.08
C ASP A 109 -16.74 4.28 13.47
N LEU A 110 -16.12 3.41 12.70
CA LEU A 110 -14.86 3.68 11.99
C LEU A 110 -15.08 4.24 10.59
N ARG A 111 -16.32 4.31 10.08
CA ARG A 111 -16.62 4.75 8.72
C ARG A 111 -16.16 6.18 8.49
N GLY A 112 -15.42 6.39 7.40
CA GLY A 112 -14.86 7.68 7.05
C GLY A 112 -13.74 8.17 7.99
N SER A 113 -13.25 7.34 8.90
CA SER A 113 -12.11 7.68 9.74
C SER A 113 -10.77 7.41 9.05
N VAL A 114 -9.75 8.19 9.39
CA VAL A 114 -8.37 7.93 8.97
C VAL A 114 -7.91 6.53 9.42
N ALA A 115 -8.32 6.12 10.62
CA ALA A 115 -7.97 4.83 11.18
C ALA A 115 -8.50 3.66 10.32
N ALA A 116 -9.74 3.75 9.82
CA ALA A 116 -10.28 2.72 8.93
C ALA A 116 -9.50 2.62 7.62
N VAL A 117 -9.14 3.75 7.01
CA VAL A 117 -8.35 3.77 5.77
C VAL A 117 -6.98 3.14 6.00
N VAL A 118 -6.27 3.55 7.06
CA VAL A 118 -4.96 2.99 7.41
C VAL A 118 -5.06 1.50 7.72
N LEU A 119 -6.11 1.07 8.44
CA LEU A 119 -6.31 -0.34 8.79
C LEU A 119 -6.48 -1.23 7.56
N VAL A 120 -7.36 -0.83 6.62
CA VAL A 120 -7.60 -1.65 5.41
C VAL A 120 -6.38 -1.66 4.49
N GLN A 121 -5.72 -0.51 4.32
CA GLN A 121 -4.49 -0.43 3.53
C GLN A 121 -3.35 -1.22 4.17
N ALA A 122 -3.19 -1.16 5.50
CA ALA A 122 -2.19 -1.95 6.21
C ALA A 122 -2.47 -3.45 6.10
N ALA A 123 -3.73 -3.88 6.21
CA ALA A 123 -4.10 -5.28 6.04
C ALA A 123 -3.69 -5.81 4.65
N MET A 124 -3.86 -5.00 3.60
CA MET A 124 -3.49 -5.37 2.24
C MET A 124 -1.98 -5.27 1.98
N ALA A 125 -1.28 -4.31 2.61
CA ALA A 125 0.14 -4.06 2.39
C ALA A 125 1.07 -4.93 3.26
N LEU A 126 0.60 -5.38 4.42
CA LEU A 126 1.41 -6.13 5.41
C LEU A 126 2.05 -7.40 4.84
N PRO A 127 1.36 -8.26 4.06
CA PRO A 127 1.97 -9.45 3.48
C PRO A 127 3.19 -9.14 2.61
N PHE A 128 3.15 -8.03 1.87
CA PHE A 128 4.27 -7.60 1.02
C PHE A 128 5.48 -7.16 1.86
N ALA A 129 5.28 -6.39 2.92
CA ALA A 129 6.34 -6.02 3.85
C ALA A 129 6.97 -7.24 4.52
N VAL A 130 6.13 -8.16 5.03
CA VAL A 130 6.57 -9.40 5.68
C VAL A 130 7.33 -10.29 4.71
N GLY A 131 6.82 -10.44 3.48
CA GLY A 131 7.44 -11.26 2.43
C GLY A 131 8.86 -10.82 2.06
N VAL A 132 9.19 -9.54 2.23
CA VAL A 132 10.54 -9.01 1.97
C VAL A 132 11.39 -8.92 3.24
N ILE A 133 10.85 -8.33 4.30
CA ILE A 133 11.63 -8.01 5.52
C ILE A 133 12.02 -9.27 6.30
N VAL A 134 11.10 -10.23 6.45
CA VAL A 134 11.36 -11.42 7.26
C VAL A 134 12.48 -12.29 6.69
N PRO A 135 12.49 -12.65 5.39
CA PRO A 135 13.60 -13.39 4.79
C PRO A 135 14.95 -12.69 4.93
N VAL A 136 15.00 -11.37 4.72
CA VAL A 136 16.24 -10.60 4.84
C VAL A 136 16.76 -10.59 6.28
N LEU A 137 15.89 -10.40 7.26
CA LEU A 137 16.27 -10.49 8.66
C LEU A 137 16.78 -11.90 9.02
N THR A 138 16.08 -12.94 8.61
CA THR A 138 16.45 -14.34 8.94
C THR A 138 17.72 -14.80 8.22
N ALA A 139 18.06 -14.18 7.08
CA ALA A 139 19.30 -14.47 6.35
C ALA A 139 20.56 -13.94 7.05
N VAL A 140 20.47 -12.99 7.98
CA VAL A 140 21.65 -12.51 8.73
C VAL A 140 22.24 -13.63 9.57
N PRO A 141 23.52 -14.00 9.39
CA PRO A 141 24.12 -15.14 10.08
C PRO A 141 24.15 -14.96 11.60
N LYS A 142 23.68 -15.97 12.36
CA LYS A 142 23.67 -15.95 13.84
C LYS A 142 25.06 -15.80 14.46
N ARG A 143 26.09 -16.29 13.80
CA ARG A 143 27.50 -16.13 14.23
C ARG A 143 27.91 -14.68 14.48
N LEU A 144 27.28 -13.71 13.79
CA LEU A 144 27.58 -12.28 14.02
C LEU A 144 26.96 -11.78 15.33
N GLU A 145 25.81 -12.30 15.73
CA GLU A 145 25.22 -12.03 17.04
C GLU A 145 26.02 -12.69 18.16
N GLU A 146 26.47 -13.93 17.95
CA GLU A 146 27.32 -14.66 18.88
C GLU A 146 28.67 -13.95 19.09
N ALA A 147 29.31 -13.46 18.01
CA ALA A 147 30.53 -12.68 18.11
C ALA A 147 30.29 -11.35 18.86
N ALA A 148 29.18 -10.68 18.65
CA ALA A 148 28.82 -9.50 19.43
C ALA A 148 28.56 -9.83 20.91
N ALA A 149 27.97 -10.99 21.21
CA ALA A 149 27.75 -11.46 22.58
C ALA A 149 29.05 -11.72 23.32
N THR A 150 30.07 -12.30 22.66
CA THR A 150 31.40 -12.50 23.28
C THR A 150 32.10 -11.19 23.63
N LEU A 151 31.75 -10.10 22.94
CA LEU A 151 32.18 -8.72 23.23
C LEU A 151 31.30 -8.00 24.27
N GLY A 152 30.38 -8.72 24.92
CA GLY A 152 29.51 -8.21 25.97
C GLY A 152 28.23 -7.51 25.47
N ALA A 153 27.89 -7.63 24.18
CA ALA A 153 26.67 -7.01 23.66
C ALA A 153 25.42 -7.78 24.10
N GLY A 154 24.49 -7.12 24.78
CA GLY A 154 23.17 -7.67 25.09
C GLY A 154 22.29 -7.84 23.84
N VAL A 155 21.23 -8.64 23.92
CA VAL A 155 20.32 -8.98 22.79
C VAL A 155 19.78 -7.77 22.05
N SER A 156 19.35 -6.74 22.76
CA SER A 156 18.86 -5.49 22.14
C SER A 156 19.94 -4.78 21.33
N GLN A 157 21.18 -4.79 21.84
CA GLN A 157 22.33 -4.17 21.19
C GLN A 157 22.76 -4.95 19.95
N GLN A 158 22.73 -6.29 20.00
CA GLN A 158 22.97 -7.17 18.85
C GLN A 158 21.97 -6.88 17.74
N ARG A 159 20.67 -6.80 18.07
CA ARG A 159 19.61 -6.47 17.08
C ARG A 159 19.83 -5.10 16.44
N ARG A 160 20.05 -4.06 17.26
CA ARG A 160 20.15 -2.67 16.78
C ARG A 160 21.47 -2.38 16.05
N ARG A 161 22.58 -2.99 16.45
CA ARG A 161 23.92 -2.70 15.90
C ARG A 161 24.43 -3.69 14.87
N VAL A 162 23.84 -4.89 14.82
CA VAL A 162 24.25 -5.95 13.90
C VAL A 162 23.11 -6.31 12.94
N VAL A 163 22.01 -6.85 13.45
CA VAL A 163 20.96 -7.45 12.62
C VAL A 163 20.26 -6.40 11.77
N VAL A 164 19.73 -5.33 12.38
CA VAL A 164 18.95 -4.30 11.66
C VAL A 164 19.80 -3.54 10.64
N PRO A 165 21.03 -3.09 10.95
CA PRO A 165 21.86 -2.42 9.94
C PRO A 165 22.23 -3.32 8.76
N LEU A 166 22.54 -4.60 8.98
CA LEU A 166 22.84 -5.54 7.90
C LEU A 166 21.63 -5.83 7.02
N ALA A 167 20.43 -5.79 7.58
CA ALA A 167 19.18 -5.98 6.87
C ALA A 167 18.59 -4.66 6.30
N ALA A 168 19.22 -3.51 6.50
CA ALA A 168 18.63 -2.19 6.27
C ALA A 168 18.12 -1.99 4.83
N ALA A 169 18.86 -2.44 3.83
CA ALA A 169 18.44 -2.34 2.43
C ALA A 169 17.15 -3.13 2.15
N GLY A 170 17.05 -4.35 2.71
CA GLY A 170 15.84 -5.18 2.57
C GLY A 170 14.66 -4.60 3.38
N ILE A 171 14.91 -4.03 4.54
CA ILE A 171 13.89 -3.34 5.34
C ILE A 171 13.36 -2.13 4.56
N ALA A 172 14.23 -1.31 3.96
CA ALA A 172 13.83 -0.18 3.12
C ALA A 172 13.03 -0.64 1.89
N GLY A 173 13.46 -1.73 1.23
CA GLY A 173 12.73 -2.33 0.11
C GLY A 173 11.33 -2.81 0.49
N GLY A 174 11.20 -3.50 1.62
CA GLY A 174 9.90 -3.93 2.15
C GLY A 174 8.99 -2.77 2.54
N ALA A 175 9.55 -1.71 3.12
CA ALA A 175 8.82 -0.47 3.44
C ALA A 175 8.33 0.23 2.16
N ALA A 176 9.18 0.34 1.14
CA ALA A 176 8.82 0.93 -0.14
C ALA A 176 7.71 0.13 -0.84
N LEU A 177 7.78 -1.21 -0.79
CA LEU A 177 6.75 -2.07 -1.37
C LEU A 177 5.42 -1.93 -0.63
N ALA A 178 5.43 -1.82 0.70
CA ALA A 178 4.22 -1.56 1.47
C ALA A 178 3.62 -0.19 1.16
N ALA A 179 4.45 0.85 0.99
CA ALA A 179 3.99 2.18 0.56
C ALA A 179 3.35 2.14 -0.82
N ALA A 180 3.99 1.45 -1.78
CA ALA A 180 3.47 1.29 -3.13
C ALA A 180 2.12 0.55 -3.14
N ALA A 181 2.01 -0.55 -2.37
CA ALA A 181 0.76 -1.29 -2.22
C ALA A 181 -0.36 -0.41 -1.62
N ALA A 182 -0.04 0.41 -0.61
CA ALA A 182 -1.00 1.34 -0.01
C ALA A 182 -1.42 2.45 -0.98
N LEU A 183 -0.49 2.99 -1.77
CA LEU A 183 -0.81 4.02 -2.78
C LEU A 183 -1.73 3.50 -3.87
N GLY A 184 -1.57 2.24 -4.30
CA GLY A 184 -2.40 1.59 -5.31
C GLY A 184 -3.69 0.98 -4.76
N GLU A 185 -3.92 0.99 -3.44
CA GLU A 185 -5.06 0.34 -2.85
C GLU A 185 -6.36 1.12 -3.13
N PHE A 186 -7.24 0.52 -3.92
CA PHE A 186 -8.54 1.06 -4.34
C PHE A 186 -9.72 0.26 -3.75
N GLY A 187 -9.61 -1.08 -3.78
CA GLY A 187 -10.73 -1.99 -3.53
C GLY A 187 -11.33 -1.85 -2.13
N ALA A 188 -10.51 -1.96 -1.08
CA ALA A 188 -10.95 -1.82 0.30
C ALA A 188 -11.22 -0.35 0.66
N SER A 189 -10.38 0.56 0.17
CA SER A 189 -10.49 2.01 0.43
C SER A 189 -11.81 2.59 -0.07
N THR A 190 -12.38 2.07 -1.16
CA THR A 190 -13.66 2.55 -1.72
C THR A 190 -14.81 2.47 -0.72
N PHE A 191 -14.80 1.50 0.19
CA PHE A 191 -15.85 1.31 1.19
C PHE A 191 -15.68 2.18 2.43
N VAL A 192 -14.46 2.55 2.80
CA VAL A 192 -14.16 3.22 4.08
C VAL A 192 -13.81 4.69 3.93
N VAL A 193 -13.49 5.15 2.73
CA VAL A 193 -13.11 6.56 2.45
C VAL A 193 -14.34 7.46 2.41
N ARG A 194 -14.23 8.64 3.03
CA ARG A 194 -15.27 9.68 2.96
C ARG A 194 -15.42 10.25 1.56
N GLY A 195 -16.65 10.64 1.21
CA GLY A 195 -16.98 11.23 -0.07
C GLY A 195 -16.25 12.53 -0.37
N ASP A 196 -16.06 13.36 0.67
CA ASP A 196 -15.41 14.67 0.65
C ASP A 196 -13.88 14.62 0.79
N ALA A 197 -13.34 13.49 1.28
CA ALA A 197 -11.92 13.30 1.51
C ALA A 197 -11.39 11.99 0.86
N PRO A 198 -11.52 11.81 -0.46
CA PRO A 198 -11.09 10.60 -1.14
C PRO A 198 -9.57 10.45 -1.12
N THR A 199 -9.09 9.20 -1.23
CA THR A 199 -7.73 8.90 -1.64
C THR A 199 -7.58 9.08 -3.15
N LEU A 200 -6.36 9.20 -3.65
CA LEU A 200 -6.13 9.41 -5.07
C LEU A 200 -6.70 8.25 -5.93
N PRO A 201 -6.48 6.95 -5.61
CA PRO A 201 -7.09 5.86 -6.37
C PRO A 201 -8.62 5.90 -6.37
N THR A 202 -9.25 6.18 -5.23
CA THR A 202 -10.72 6.26 -5.16
C THR A 202 -11.28 7.45 -5.94
N LEU A 203 -10.54 8.56 -5.98
CA LEU A 203 -10.90 9.72 -6.79
C LEU A 203 -10.76 9.42 -8.29
N VAL A 204 -9.66 8.74 -8.69
CA VAL A 204 -9.48 8.27 -10.07
C VAL A 204 -10.62 7.36 -10.51
N GLY A 205 -11.02 6.38 -9.67
CA GLY A 205 -12.16 5.53 -9.95
C GLY A 205 -13.47 6.32 -10.19
N ARG A 206 -13.71 7.38 -9.41
CA ARG A 206 -14.86 8.28 -9.60
C ARG A 206 -14.75 9.10 -10.90
N LEU A 207 -13.56 9.53 -11.29
CA LEU A 207 -13.33 10.23 -12.56
C LEU A 207 -13.61 9.32 -13.74
N LEU A 208 -13.13 8.07 -13.70
CA LEU A 208 -13.34 7.09 -14.76
C LEU A 208 -14.82 6.68 -14.91
N SER A 209 -15.58 6.66 -13.83
CA SER A 209 -17.01 6.34 -13.86
C SER A 209 -17.89 7.50 -14.41
N ARG A 210 -17.37 8.73 -14.40
CA ARG A 210 -18.04 9.88 -15.00
C ARG A 210 -17.62 10.00 -16.45
N GLN A 211 -18.42 9.61 -17.38
CA GLN A 211 -18.13 9.57 -18.83
C GLN A 211 -17.79 10.95 -19.47
N ALA A 212 -17.40 11.94 -18.68
CA ALA A 212 -16.93 13.23 -19.17
C ALA A 212 -15.51 13.09 -19.75
N PRO A 213 -15.25 13.49 -21.01
CA PRO A 213 -13.96 13.27 -21.68
C PRO A 213 -12.74 13.75 -20.89
N GLU A 214 -12.82 14.96 -20.33
CA GLU A 214 -11.73 15.56 -19.53
C GLU A 214 -11.47 14.78 -18.22
N ALA A 215 -12.54 14.32 -17.55
CA ALA A 215 -12.43 13.57 -16.33
C ALA A 215 -11.81 12.18 -16.59
N VAL A 216 -12.25 11.52 -17.67
CA VAL A 216 -11.70 10.23 -18.11
C VAL A 216 -10.23 10.35 -18.46
N ALA A 217 -9.87 11.36 -19.26
CA ALA A 217 -8.51 11.59 -19.70
C ALA A 217 -7.58 11.90 -18.50
N THR A 218 -8.02 12.72 -17.55
CA THR A 218 -7.24 13.05 -16.35
C THR A 218 -7.11 11.84 -15.42
N GLY A 219 -8.20 11.09 -15.21
CA GLY A 219 -8.15 9.85 -14.43
C GLY A 219 -7.18 8.83 -15.04
N THR A 220 -7.17 8.72 -16.36
CA THR A 220 -6.25 7.90 -17.13
C THR A 220 -4.79 8.32 -16.93
N LEU A 221 -4.49 9.62 -16.97
CA LEU A 221 -3.14 10.15 -16.74
C LEU A 221 -2.65 9.79 -15.33
N VAL A 222 -3.50 10.03 -14.34
CA VAL A 222 -3.14 9.75 -12.95
C VAL A 222 -2.97 8.25 -12.71
N ALA A 223 -3.84 7.41 -13.29
CA ALA A 223 -3.71 5.96 -13.20
C ALA A 223 -2.40 5.47 -13.85
N ALA A 224 -2.03 6.01 -15.02
CA ALA A 224 -0.77 5.67 -15.68
C ALA A 224 0.46 6.07 -14.85
N VAL A 225 0.45 7.26 -14.22
CA VAL A 225 1.55 7.75 -13.37
C VAL A 225 1.69 6.91 -12.10
N LEU A 226 0.59 6.44 -11.52
CA LEU A 226 0.59 5.62 -10.31
C LEU A 226 0.86 4.13 -10.61
N GLY A 227 0.84 3.70 -11.87
CA GLY A 227 0.96 2.29 -12.24
C GLY A 227 -0.27 1.46 -11.85
N LEU A 228 -1.44 2.10 -11.77
CA LEU A 228 -2.75 1.50 -11.43
C LEU A 228 -3.42 0.90 -12.65
#